data_b6a1543d7c5e923a07d2fda9f905d3bf
#
_entry.id   b6a1543d7c5e923a07d2fda9f905d3bf
#
_cell.length_a   1.000
_cell.length_b   1.000
_cell.length_c   1.000
_cell.angle_alpha   90.00
_cell.angle_beta   90.00
_cell.angle_gamma   90.00
#
_symmetry.space_group_name_H-M   'P 1'
#
loop_
_entity.id
_entity.type
_entity.pdbx_description
1 polymer ?
#
loop_
_entity_poly.entity_id
_entity_poly.type
_entity_poly.pdbx_seq_one_letter_code
_entity_poly.pdbx_strand_id
1 'polypeptide(L)'
;PGAGCLILDIRMPRMNGLELYQELVRRGSTFPVLFMTGHGDVELAVEAMKAGATDFLQKPFREQQLLTALESAHRHGQMRQRLRDSRQQAQDRLDRLTPREYEIACLAAAGHPNKRIAAQLGISEKTVHSHRLNLMDKTGAGNLADLVRLVMSAAPEALSRQAEAGQPLQLG
;
A
#
# COMPACT_ATOMS: atom_id res chain seq x y z
N PRO A 1 -2.04 18.12 3.64
CA PRO A 1 -2.87 17.71 4.77
C PRO A 1 -2.00 17.60 6.02
N GLY A 2 -2.42 18.29 7.11
CA GLY A 2 -1.63 18.36 8.33
C GLY A 2 -1.49 17.02 9.02
N ALA A 3 -0.37 16.84 9.71
CA ALA A 3 -0.17 15.72 10.60
C ALA A 3 -1.14 15.85 11.79
N GLY A 4 -2.07 14.93 11.90
CA GLY A 4 -3.08 14.93 12.96
C GLY A 4 -3.50 13.52 13.34
N CYS A 5 -4.13 13.39 14.49
CA CYS A 5 -4.78 12.19 14.99
C CYS A 5 -6.21 12.55 15.40
N LEU A 6 -7.16 11.68 15.13
CA LEU A 6 -8.52 11.83 15.63
C LEU A 6 -8.64 11.08 16.94
N ILE A 7 -9.26 11.72 17.92
CA ILE A 7 -9.63 11.09 19.19
C ILE A 7 -11.14 10.96 19.20
N LEU A 8 -11.65 9.75 19.29
CA LEU A 8 -13.08 9.46 19.28
C LEU A 8 -13.50 8.75 20.57
N ASP A 9 -14.54 9.28 21.22
CA ASP A 9 -15.20 8.52 22.27
C ASP A 9 -16.06 7.41 21.64
N ILE A 10 -15.99 6.20 22.17
CA ILE A 10 -16.85 5.10 21.68
C ILE A 10 -18.32 5.44 21.96
N ARG A 11 -18.63 5.97 23.14
CA ARG A 11 -20.00 6.32 23.53
C ARG A 11 -20.31 7.79 23.24
N MET A 12 -20.90 8.04 22.09
CA MET A 12 -21.40 9.37 21.72
C MET A 12 -22.90 9.31 21.45
N PRO A 13 -23.65 10.41 21.72
CA PRO A 13 -25.08 10.49 21.42
C PRO A 13 -25.32 10.46 19.90
N ARG A 14 -26.38 9.79 19.45
CA ARG A 14 -26.85 9.68 18.07
C ARG A 14 -26.03 8.75 17.17
N MET A 15 -24.71 8.84 17.14
CA MET A 15 -23.79 8.00 16.37
C MET A 15 -22.64 7.61 17.29
N ASN A 16 -22.37 6.33 17.44
CA ASN A 16 -21.23 5.90 18.24
C ASN A 16 -19.89 6.13 17.52
N GLY A 17 -18.78 6.13 18.28
CA GLY A 17 -17.47 6.40 17.70
C GLY A 17 -17.03 5.42 16.65
N LEU A 18 -17.45 4.14 16.76
CA LEU A 18 -17.12 3.10 15.80
C LEU A 18 -17.87 3.32 14.48
N GLU A 19 -19.15 3.68 14.53
CA GLU A 19 -19.95 4.03 13.35
C GLU A 19 -19.35 5.25 12.63
N LEU A 20 -18.94 6.28 13.39
CA LEU A 20 -18.26 7.44 12.83
C LEU A 20 -16.93 7.05 12.16
N TYR A 21 -16.17 6.19 12.80
CA TYR A 21 -14.91 5.70 12.24
C TYR A 21 -15.12 4.94 10.94
N GLN A 22 -16.10 4.04 10.88
CA GLN A 22 -16.43 3.28 9.66
C GLN A 22 -16.84 4.24 8.51
N GLU A 23 -17.61 5.29 8.83
CA GLU A 23 -17.97 6.32 7.85
C GLU A 23 -16.75 7.09 7.34
N LEU A 24 -15.82 7.46 8.24
CA LEU A 24 -14.57 8.12 7.87
C LEU A 24 -13.70 7.24 6.96
N VAL A 25 -13.58 5.94 7.28
CA VAL A 25 -12.86 4.97 6.44
C VAL A 25 -13.52 4.86 5.05
N ARG A 26 -14.84 4.77 5.00
CA ARG A 26 -15.59 4.71 3.73
C ARG A 26 -15.40 5.94 2.86
N ARG A 27 -15.24 7.13 3.50
CA ARG A 27 -14.93 8.39 2.81
C ARG A 27 -13.44 8.56 2.47
N GLY A 28 -12.62 7.53 2.71
CA GLY A 28 -11.19 7.56 2.39
C GLY A 28 -10.34 8.35 3.39
N SER A 29 -10.86 8.62 4.59
CA SER A 29 -10.06 9.26 5.65
C SER A 29 -8.85 8.40 6.00
N THR A 30 -7.72 9.05 6.18
CA THR A 30 -6.45 8.39 6.46
C THR A 30 -5.87 8.78 7.81
N PHE A 31 -6.60 9.61 8.56
CA PHE A 31 -6.17 10.01 9.89
C PHE A 31 -6.07 8.79 10.81
N PRO A 32 -4.98 8.67 11.58
CA PRO A 32 -4.92 7.71 12.66
C PRO A 32 -6.01 8.04 13.70
N VAL A 33 -6.69 7.01 14.19
CA VAL A 33 -7.78 7.17 15.14
C VAL A 33 -7.41 6.47 16.45
N LEU A 34 -7.51 7.22 17.55
CA LEU A 34 -7.41 6.77 18.92
C LEU A 34 -8.81 6.77 19.54
N PHE A 35 -9.27 5.63 20.03
CA PHE A 35 -10.54 5.55 20.71
C PHE A 35 -10.41 5.78 22.20
N MET A 36 -11.36 6.51 22.79
CA MET A 36 -11.55 6.56 24.24
C MET A 36 -12.69 5.63 24.63
N THR A 37 -12.44 4.71 25.58
CA THR A 37 -13.38 3.69 26.02
C THR A 37 -13.70 3.82 27.50
N GLY A 38 -14.94 3.50 27.89
CA GLY A 38 -15.34 3.37 29.29
C GLY A 38 -15.17 1.94 29.83
N HIS A 39 -15.59 1.72 31.06
CA HIS A 39 -15.71 0.37 31.62
C HIS A 39 -16.79 -0.41 30.87
N GLY A 40 -16.47 -1.61 30.42
CA GLY A 40 -17.40 -2.49 29.69
C GLY A 40 -17.41 -2.34 28.16
N ASP A 41 -16.55 -1.49 27.58
CA ASP A 41 -16.49 -1.27 26.14
C ASP A 41 -15.37 -2.08 25.46
N VAL A 42 -14.85 -3.13 26.12
CA VAL A 42 -13.70 -3.91 25.62
C VAL A 42 -14.02 -4.58 24.30
N GLU A 43 -15.23 -5.11 24.12
CA GLU A 43 -15.65 -5.74 22.86
C GLU A 43 -15.65 -4.73 21.70
N LEU A 44 -16.18 -3.52 21.93
CA LEU A 44 -16.18 -2.43 20.95
C LEU A 44 -14.77 -1.93 20.65
N ALA A 45 -13.88 -1.90 21.64
CA ALA A 45 -12.48 -1.57 21.42
C ALA A 45 -11.79 -2.61 20.52
N VAL A 46 -12.05 -3.89 20.73
CA VAL A 46 -11.54 -4.96 19.89
C VAL A 46 -12.08 -4.86 18.45
N GLU A 47 -13.37 -4.54 18.28
CA GLU A 47 -13.95 -4.30 16.95
C GLU A 47 -13.30 -3.10 16.26
N ALA A 48 -13.08 -2.01 16.99
CA ALA A 48 -12.39 -0.83 16.47
C ALA A 48 -10.98 -1.16 15.99
N MET A 49 -10.22 -1.95 16.75
CA MET A 49 -8.87 -2.40 16.37
C MET A 49 -8.91 -3.29 15.12
N LYS A 50 -9.85 -4.23 15.04
CA LYS A 50 -10.05 -5.06 13.82
C LYS A 50 -10.44 -4.23 12.60
N ALA A 51 -11.19 -3.14 12.79
CA ALA A 51 -11.54 -2.20 11.74
C ALA A 51 -10.37 -1.27 11.32
N GLY A 52 -9.21 -1.36 11.99
CA GLY A 52 -7.98 -0.64 11.63
C GLY A 52 -7.72 0.63 12.43
N ALA A 53 -8.39 0.82 13.59
CA ALA A 53 -8.03 1.86 14.54
C ALA A 53 -6.57 1.73 14.97
N THR A 54 -5.95 2.85 15.33
CA THR A 54 -4.54 2.86 15.69
C THR A 54 -4.32 2.36 17.10
N ASP A 55 -5.18 2.77 18.04
CA ASP A 55 -5.09 2.37 19.45
C ASP A 55 -6.39 2.75 20.19
N PHE A 56 -6.50 2.33 21.45
CA PHE A 56 -7.57 2.76 22.35
C PHE A 56 -7.03 3.15 23.73
N LEU A 57 -7.75 4.02 24.42
CA LEU A 57 -7.41 4.51 25.75
C LEU A 57 -8.60 4.36 26.71
N GLN A 58 -8.43 3.55 27.74
CA GLN A 58 -9.49 3.29 28.73
C GLN A 58 -9.59 4.41 29.77
N LYS A 59 -10.79 4.95 29.93
CA LYS A 59 -11.13 5.92 30.98
C LYS A 59 -11.30 5.23 32.34
N PRO A 60 -10.82 5.85 33.46
CA PRO A 60 -10.03 7.08 33.54
C PRO A 60 -8.56 6.81 33.15
N PHE A 61 -7.94 7.73 32.43
CA PHE A 61 -6.54 7.65 32.01
C PHE A 61 -5.73 8.82 32.55
N ARG A 62 -4.42 8.61 32.69
CA ARG A 62 -3.47 9.65 33.09
C ARG A 62 -3.00 10.40 31.84
N GLU A 63 -2.63 11.67 32.01
CA GLU A 63 -2.08 12.51 30.94
C GLU A 63 -0.93 11.82 30.16
N GLN A 64 -0.02 11.18 30.90
CA GLN A 64 1.10 10.46 30.29
C GLN A 64 0.67 9.33 29.34
N GLN A 65 -0.42 8.63 29.66
CA GLN A 65 -0.97 7.57 28.80
C GLN A 65 -1.55 8.17 27.52
N LEU A 66 -2.25 9.28 27.60
CA LEU A 66 -2.76 9.99 26.43
C LEU A 66 -1.62 10.48 25.53
N LEU A 67 -0.59 11.11 26.10
CA LEU A 67 0.56 11.58 25.33
C LEU A 67 1.28 10.42 24.61
N THR A 68 1.51 9.31 25.29
CA THR A 68 2.14 8.12 24.68
C THR A 68 1.30 7.56 23.53
N ALA A 69 -0.02 7.47 23.71
CA ALA A 69 -0.93 6.99 22.68
C ALA A 69 -0.96 7.94 21.45
N LEU A 70 -0.95 9.25 21.68
CA LEU A 70 -0.89 10.26 20.62
C LEU A 70 0.42 10.20 19.82
N GLU A 71 1.56 10.06 20.50
CA GLU A 71 2.85 9.91 19.86
C GLU A 71 2.91 8.64 19.00
N SER A 72 2.35 7.54 19.51
CA SER A 72 2.24 6.27 18.78
C SER A 72 1.35 6.44 17.53
N ALA A 73 0.17 7.02 17.70
CA ALA A 73 -0.77 7.28 16.61
C ALA A 73 -0.14 8.18 15.53
N HIS A 74 0.57 9.22 15.94
CA HIS A 74 1.28 10.12 15.02
C HIS A 74 2.34 9.39 14.20
N ARG A 75 3.18 8.56 14.84
CA ARG A 75 4.21 7.75 14.15
C ARG A 75 3.58 6.79 13.14
N HIS A 76 2.50 6.09 13.52
CA HIS A 76 1.77 5.20 12.62
C HIS A 76 1.16 5.95 11.42
N GLY A 77 0.58 7.13 11.68
CA GLY A 77 0.03 7.99 10.63
C GLY A 77 1.09 8.44 9.63
N GLN A 78 2.24 8.89 10.11
CA GLN A 78 3.37 9.28 9.26
C GLN A 78 3.88 8.10 8.41
N MET A 79 4.02 6.91 9.00
CA MET A 79 4.48 5.74 8.26
C MET A 79 3.50 5.33 7.17
N ARG A 80 2.20 5.29 7.47
CA ARG A 80 1.14 5.03 6.48
C ARG A 80 1.16 6.06 5.35
N GLN A 81 1.33 7.34 5.67
CA GLN A 81 1.40 8.40 4.67
C GLN A 81 2.61 8.22 3.75
N ARG A 82 3.81 7.98 4.30
CA ARG A 82 5.02 7.72 3.52
C ARG A 82 4.87 6.53 2.56
N LEU A 83 4.24 5.44 3.03
CA LEU A 83 3.98 4.27 2.19
C LEU A 83 3.02 4.60 1.03
N ARG A 84 1.98 5.39 1.29
CA ARG A 84 1.04 5.85 0.25
C ARG A 84 1.72 6.75 -0.76
N ASP A 85 2.48 7.74 -0.30
CA ASP A 85 3.20 8.67 -1.16
C ASP A 85 4.21 7.92 -2.03
N SER A 86 4.94 6.95 -1.45
CA SER A 86 5.85 6.09 -2.19
C SER A 86 5.13 5.24 -3.24
N ARG A 87 3.98 4.67 -2.90
CA ARG A 87 3.16 3.89 -3.84
C ARG A 87 2.61 4.76 -4.97
N GLN A 88 2.10 5.94 -4.64
CA GLN A 88 1.60 6.87 -5.64
C GLN A 88 2.71 7.33 -6.59
N GLN A 89 3.87 7.72 -6.07
CA GLN A 89 5.02 8.08 -6.89
C GLN A 89 5.47 6.94 -7.80
N ALA A 90 5.45 5.70 -7.30
CA ALA A 90 5.77 4.53 -8.11
C ALA A 90 4.73 4.32 -9.23
N GLN A 91 3.43 4.48 -8.92
CA GLN A 91 2.35 4.39 -9.90
C GLN A 91 2.48 5.48 -10.97
N ASP A 92 2.68 6.74 -10.58
CA ASP A 92 2.86 7.87 -11.51
C ASP A 92 4.02 7.64 -12.51
N ARG A 93 5.07 6.92 -12.06
CA ARG A 93 6.21 6.54 -12.93
C ARG A 93 5.82 5.43 -13.89
N LEU A 94 5.04 4.42 -13.47
CA LEU A 94 4.56 3.34 -14.32
C LEU A 94 3.52 3.83 -15.33
N ASP A 95 2.70 4.79 -14.98
CA ASP A 95 1.65 5.37 -15.84
C ASP A 95 2.23 6.12 -17.07
N ARG A 96 3.54 6.44 -17.05
CA ARG A 96 4.25 7.00 -18.21
C ARG A 96 4.56 5.94 -19.29
N LEU A 97 4.44 4.68 -18.96
CA LEU A 97 4.71 3.58 -19.86
C LEU A 97 3.54 3.36 -20.82
N THR A 98 3.85 3.05 -22.07
CA THR A 98 2.85 2.47 -22.96
C THR A 98 2.42 1.09 -22.47
N PRO A 99 1.25 0.56 -22.87
CA PRO A 99 0.81 -0.78 -22.46
C PRO A 99 1.87 -1.86 -22.74
N ARG A 100 2.59 -1.74 -23.86
CA ARG A 100 3.65 -2.68 -24.23
C ARG A 100 4.89 -2.56 -23.36
N GLU A 101 5.30 -1.36 -23.03
CA GLU A 101 6.44 -1.11 -22.12
C GLU A 101 6.11 -1.59 -20.70
N TYR A 102 4.88 -1.38 -20.23
CA TYR A 102 4.41 -1.86 -18.93
C TYR A 102 4.44 -3.40 -18.86
N GLU A 103 3.94 -4.08 -19.90
CA GLU A 103 3.97 -5.55 -19.99
C GLU A 103 5.41 -6.08 -19.91
N ILE A 104 6.33 -5.47 -20.67
CA ILE A 104 7.76 -5.83 -20.66
C ILE A 104 8.39 -5.49 -19.30
N ALA A 105 8.00 -4.38 -18.67
CA ALA A 105 8.47 -4.00 -17.32
C ALA A 105 8.11 -5.07 -16.28
N CYS A 106 6.85 -5.54 -16.28
CA CYS A 106 6.38 -6.59 -15.37
C CYS A 106 7.13 -7.92 -15.58
N LEU A 107 7.29 -8.35 -16.84
CA LEU A 107 8.03 -9.57 -17.18
C LEU A 107 9.52 -9.48 -16.81
N ALA A 108 10.15 -8.33 -17.06
CA ALA A 108 11.54 -8.10 -16.70
C ALA A 108 11.72 -8.06 -15.16
N ALA A 109 10.79 -7.43 -14.43
CA ALA A 109 10.79 -7.38 -12.97
C ALA A 109 10.54 -8.76 -12.35
N ALA A 110 9.78 -9.64 -13.01
CA ALA A 110 9.63 -11.05 -12.65
C ALA A 110 10.87 -11.92 -12.96
N GLY A 111 11.94 -11.33 -13.52
CA GLY A 111 13.20 -12.01 -13.77
C GLY A 111 13.29 -12.72 -15.11
N HIS A 112 12.35 -12.51 -16.04
CA HIS A 112 12.42 -13.15 -17.35
C HIS A 112 13.53 -12.54 -18.23
N PRO A 113 14.39 -13.38 -18.86
CA PRO A 113 15.38 -12.91 -19.81
C PRO A 113 14.74 -12.44 -21.12
N ASN A 114 15.41 -11.56 -21.85
CA ASN A 114 14.90 -10.97 -23.10
C ASN A 114 14.39 -12.02 -24.10
N LYS A 115 15.08 -13.15 -24.24
CA LYS A 115 14.69 -14.26 -25.11
C LYS A 115 13.31 -14.81 -24.77
N ARG A 116 13.01 -14.99 -23.46
CA ARG A 116 11.72 -15.49 -23.00
C ARG A 116 10.62 -14.44 -23.21
N ILE A 117 10.91 -13.18 -22.89
CA ILE A 117 9.97 -12.05 -23.11
C ILE A 117 9.64 -11.95 -24.60
N ALA A 118 10.65 -12.03 -25.49
CA ALA A 118 10.49 -11.98 -26.93
C ALA A 118 9.57 -13.09 -27.44
N ALA A 119 9.81 -14.33 -27.00
CA ALA A 119 9.00 -15.49 -27.38
C ALA A 119 7.54 -15.35 -26.88
N GLN A 120 7.35 -14.93 -25.63
CA GLN A 120 6.02 -14.75 -25.02
C GLN A 120 5.21 -13.65 -25.72
N LEU A 121 5.88 -12.59 -26.15
CA LEU A 121 5.23 -11.41 -26.72
C LEU A 121 5.20 -11.40 -28.26
N GLY A 122 5.77 -12.41 -28.93
CA GLY A 122 5.80 -12.52 -30.38
C GLY A 122 6.63 -11.43 -31.07
N ILE A 123 7.73 -10.98 -30.46
CA ILE A 123 8.61 -9.91 -30.97
C ILE A 123 10.08 -10.35 -30.92
N SER A 124 10.98 -9.60 -31.58
CA SER A 124 12.41 -9.89 -31.52
C SER A 124 13.05 -9.52 -30.20
N GLU A 125 14.14 -10.20 -29.81
CA GLU A 125 14.93 -9.81 -28.60
C GLU A 125 15.48 -8.39 -28.72
N LYS A 126 15.81 -7.93 -29.93
CA LYS A 126 16.26 -6.57 -30.21
C LYS A 126 15.13 -5.57 -29.88
N THR A 127 13.89 -5.90 -30.23
CA THR A 127 12.71 -5.08 -29.90
C THR A 127 12.49 -5.01 -28.40
N VAL A 128 12.61 -6.14 -27.68
CA VAL A 128 12.54 -6.17 -26.20
C VAL A 128 13.63 -5.28 -25.60
N HIS A 129 14.86 -5.36 -26.10
CA HIS A 129 15.97 -4.54 -25.63
C HIS A 129 15.67 -3.04 -25.80
N SER A 130 15.16 -2.63 -26.97
CA SER A 130 14.79 -1.23 -27.23
C SER A 130 13.67 -0.75 -26.27
N HIS A 131 12.63 -1.56 -26.06
CA HIS A 131 11.58 -1.23 -25.10
C HIS A 131 12.13 -1.11 -23.67
N ARG A 132 13.07 -1.99 -23.27
CA ARG A 132 13.72 -1.91 -21.95
C ARG A 132 14.50 -0.61 -21.75
N LEU A 133 15.21 -0.14 -22.75
CA LEU A 133 15.88 1.16 -22.68
C LEU A 133 14.87 2.30 -22.49
N ASN A 134 13.80 2.31 -23.28
CA ASN A 134 12.77 3.34 -23.20
C ASN A 134 12.02 3.32 -21.86
N LEU A 135 11.65 2.14 -21.35
CA LEU A 135 10.95 2.04 -20.08
C LEU A 135 11.84 2.44 -18.89
N MET A 136 13.15 2.14 -18.95
CA MET A 136 14.11 2.58 -17.92
C MET A 136 14.24 4.11 -17.90
N ASP A 137 14.33 4.74 -19.08
CA ASP A 137 14.35 6.19 -19.21
C ASP A 137 13.07 6.84 -18.68
N LYS A 138 11.90 6.38 -19.14
CA LYS A 138 10.59 6.91 -18.73
C LYS A 138 10.31 6.74 -17.25
N THR A 139 10.71 5.63 -16.66
CA THR A 139 10.54 5.37 -15.23
C THR A 139 11.65 5.97 -14.37
N GLY A 140 12.80 6.34 -14.97
CA GLY A 140 13.99 6.78 -14.24
C GLY A 140 14.60 5.65 -13.39
N ALA A 141 14.38 4.37 -13.75
CA ALA A 141 15.04 3.25 -13.10
C ALA A 141 16.46 3.08 -13.64
N GLY A 142 17.47 3.16 -12.77
CA GLY A 142 18.88 3.07 -13.18
C GLY A 142 19.35 1.64 -13.47
N ASN A 143 18.63 0.63 -12.95
CA ASN A 143 18.96 -0.77 -13.11
C ASN A 143 17.72 -1.67 -12.88
N LEU A 144 17.87 -2.97 -13.10
CA LEU A 144 16.78 -3.93 -12.94
C LEU A 144 16.23 -3.96 -11.49
N ALA A 145 17.08 -3.83 -10.48
CA ALA A 145 16.64 -3.82 -9.09
C ALA A 145 15.76 -2.60 -8.76
N ASP A 146 16.04 -1.45 -9.37
CA ASP A 146 15.18 -0.25 -9.26
C ASP A 146 13.82 -0.50 -9.92
N LEU A 147 13.79 -1.14 -11.08
CA LEU A 147 12.57 -1.51 -11.78
C LEU A 147 11.74 -2.50 -10.94
N VAL A 148 12.37 -3.52 -10.36
CA VAL A 148 11.70 -4.48 -9.47
C VAL A 148 11.06 -3.75 -8.28
N ARG A 149 11.82 -2.88 -7.59
CA ARG A 149 11.28 -2.09 -6.47
C ARG A 149 10.10 -1.22 -6.89
N LEU A 150 10.18 -0.60 -8.06
CA LEU A 150 9.12 0.23 -8.60
C LEU A 150 7.84 -0.58 -8.83
N VAL A 151 7.93 -1.71 -9.54
CA VAL A 151 6.78 -2.58 -9.82
C VAL A 151 6.22 -3.18 -8.55
N MET A 152 7.06 -3.64 -7.60
CA MET A 152 6.62 -4.16 -6.30
C MET A 152 5.89 -3.11 -5.47
N SER A 153 6.31 -1.86 -5.53
CA SER A 153 5.67 -0.78 -4.78
C SER A 153 4.30 -0.39 -5.35
N ALA A 154 4.17 -0.32 -6.68
CA ALA A 154 2.96 0.15 -7.36
C ALA A 154 1.96 -0.97 -7.62
N ALA A 155 2.42 -2.13 -8.10
CA ALA A 155 1.58 -3.22 -8.62
C ALA A 155 2.14 -4.61 -8.23
N PRO A 156 2.18 -4.96 -6.93
CA PRO A 156 2.73 -6.24 -6.47
C PRO A 156 2.02 -7.45 -7.07
N GLU A 157 0.71 -7.33 -7.34
CA GLU A 157 -0.10 -8.38 -7.98
C GLU A 157 0.33 -8.68 -9.43
N ALA A 158 0.94 -7.72 -10.12
CA ALA A 158 1.45 -7.94 -11.47
C ALA A 158 2.62 -8.94 -11.47
N LEU A 159 3.49 -8.89 -10.47
CA LEU A 159 4.59 -9.84 -10.32
C LEU A 159 4.10 -11.24 -9.95
N SER A 160 3.12 -11.35 -9.06
CA SER A 160 2.52 -12.64 -8.69
C SER A 160 1.92 -13.36 -9.89
N ARG A 161 1.15 -12.65 -10.72
CA ARG A 161 0.55 -13.21 -11.95
C ARG A 161 1.61 -13.66 -12.97
N GLN A 162 2.72 -12.94 -13.09
CA GLN A 162 3.80 -13.30 -14.03
C GLN A 162 4.64 -14.48 -13.50
N ALA A 163 4.80 -14.62 -12.21
CA ALA A 163 5.47 -15.75 -11.58
C ALA A 163 4.67 -17.06 -11.80
N GLU A 164 3.34 -17.02 -11.64
CA GLU A 164 2.45 -18.16 -11.87
C GLU A 164 2.38 -18.57 -13.34
N ALA A 165 2.32 -17.60 -14.27
CA ALA A 165 2.35 -17.86 -15.71
C ALA A 165 3.68 -18.44 -16.21
N GLY A 166 4.72 -18.37 -15.40
CA GLY A 166 6.07 -18.82 -15.72
C GLY A 166 6.44 -20.22 -15.23
N GLN A 167 5.61 -20.88 -14.41
CA GLN A 167 5.86 -22.25 -14.00
C GLN A 167 5.52 -23.21 -15.15
N PRO A 168 6.47 -24.10 -15.59
CA PRO A 168 6.12 -25.17 -16.48
C PRO A 168 5.10 -26.07 -15.76
N LEU A 169 3.99 -26.38 -16.45
CA LEU A 169 3.07 -27.44 -16.02
C LEU A 169 3.90 -28.68 -15.70
N GLN A 170 4.00 -29.04 -14.44
CA GLN A 170 4.47 -30.36 -14.03
C GLN A 170 3.39 -31.32 -14.50
N LEU A 171 3.59 -31.91 -15.69
CA LEU A 171 2.86 -33.07 -16.12
C LEU A 171 3.33 -34.23 -15.24
N GLY A 172 2.50 -34.61 -14.24
CA GLY A 172 2.58 -35.86 -13.52
C GLY A 172 2.09 -37.00 -14.39
#